data_b16c66cba04df5479584184ae7f2f3f4
#
_entry.id   b16c66cba04df5479584184ae7f2f3f4
#
_cell.length_a   1.000
_cell.length_b   1.000
_cell.length_c   1.000
_cell.angle_alpha   90.00
_cell.angle_beta   90.00
_cell.angle_gamma   90.00
#
_symmetry.space_group_name_H-M   'P 1'
#
loop_
_entity.id
_entity.type
_entity.pdbx_description
1 polymer ?
#
loop_
_entity_poly.entity_id
_entity_poly.type
_entity_poly.pdbx_seq_one_letter_code
_entity_poly.pdbx_strand_id
1 'polypeptide(L)'
;MALSIDALTSPTLKYLRERWWTDDFTEFLAETLRPRPGNRILDVGCGEGTAEVRIGRLHVSQIRLVGVDFMIERVMVARRQTAAHNQRVGFATADACHLPFRDGVFDSTFCVAVLQHIGDVDAAVGEFARVTSADGRVLAVEPDNSARYSYSATPAGQKAFDMSARFFAALAAARGDVTDAAVGPRLPALFARHGIEPIDVRLFPVSQTRLGVPPADVWARRRAAVEQAIEQAPTDVVRALGREYLEILVSYAAEAANAGSAFVEIQNTMLFAAVGQKTG
;
A
#
# COMPACT_ATOMS: atom_id res chain seq x y z
N MET A 1 -10.45 -14.62 6.79
CA MET A 1 -10.14 -15.31 5.51
C MET A 1 -9.11 -14.44 4.80
N ALA A 2 -7.92 -14.93 4.52
CA ALA A 2 -6.85 -14.16 3.92
C ALA A 2 -7.28 -13.63 2.54
N LEU A 3 -6.90 -12.39 2.21
CA LEU A 3 -6.97 -11.86 0.84
C LEU A 3 -6.41 -12.90 -0.12
N SER A 4 -7.06 -13.10 -1.27
CA SER A 4 -6.51 -14.01 -2.26
C SER A 4 -5.14 -13.47 -2.69
N ILE A 5 -4.15 -14.34 -2.73
CA ILE A 5 -2.79 -14.07 -3.17
C ILE A 5 -2.78 -13.30 -4.50
N ASP A 6 -3.70 -13.65 -5.40
CA ASP A 6 -3.87 -13.02 -6.71
C ASP A 6 -4.22 -11.52 -6.64
N ALA A 7 -5.01 -11.11 -5.65
CA ALA A 7 -5.37 -9.70 -5.47
C ALA A 7 -4.17 -8.85 -5.04
N LEU A 8 -3.31 -9.39 -4.16
CA LEU A 8 -2.12 -8.69 -3.66
C LEU A 8 -0.95 -8.66 -4.65
N THR A 9 -0.93 -9.57 -5.62
CA THR A 9 0.15 -9.73 -6.61
C THR A 9 -0.22 -9.19 -8.00
N SER A 10 -1.39 -8.59 -8.15
CA SER A 10 -1.83 -8.08 -9.46
C SER A 10 -0.83 -7.07 -10.04
N PRO A 11 -0.53 -7.13 -11.35
CA PRO A 11 0.38 -6.18 -12.00
C PRO A 11 -0.05 -4.70 -11.83
N THR A 12 -1.36 -4.45 -11.77
CA THR A 12 -1.91 -3.12 -11.56
C THR A 12 -1.57 -2.59 -10.17
N LEU A 13 -1.71 -3.42 -9.13
CA LEU A 13 -1.38 -3.02 -7.76
C LEU A 13 0.12 -2.82 -7.58
N LYS A 14 0.95 -3.66 -8.21
CA LYS A 14 2.41 -3.50 -8.25
C LYS A 14 2.79 -2.16 -8.87
N TYR A 15 2.25 -1.83 -10.03
CA TYR A 15 2.49 -0.56 -10.71
C TYR A 15 2.09 0.66 -9.85
N LEU A 16 0.94 0.59 -9.16
CA LEU A 16 0.51 1.65 -8.27
C LEU A 16 1.45 1.81 -7.07
N ARG A 17 1.86 0.72 -6.45
CA ARG A 17 2.77 0.73 -5.30
C ARG A 17 4.16 1.25 -5.66
N GLU A 18 4.69 0.94 -6.83
CA GLU A 18 5.98 1.47 -7.30
C GLU A 18 5.99 3.00 -7.36
N ARG A 19 4.84 3.64 -7.62
CA ARG A 19 4.70 5.10 -7.67
C ARG A 19 4.71 5.77 -6.28
N TRP A 20 4.53 5.02 -5.21
CA TRP A 20 4.62 5.54 -3.85
C TRP A 20 6.07 5.85 -3.46
N TRP A 21 7.01 5.15 -4.08
CA TRP A 21 8.43 5.24 -3.78
C TRP A 21 9.09 6.43 -4.51
N THR A 22 8.63 7.64 -4.18
CA THR A 22 9.29 8.88 -4.59
C THR A 22 10.56 9.13 -3.78
N ASP A 23 11.41 10.04 -4.24
CA ASP A 23 12.61 10.41 -3.48
C ASP A 23 12.21 11.03 -2.13
N ASP A 24 11.24 11.94 -2.11
CA ASP A 24 10.70 12.54 -0.87
C ASP A 24 10.21 11.49 0.13
N PHE A 25 9.53 10.44 -0.34
CA PHE A 25 9.07 9.37 0.52
C PHE A 25 10.24 8.52 1.04
N THR A 26 11.24 8.27 0.21
CA THR A 26 12.43 7.52 0.59
C THR A 26 13.28 8.30 1.62
N GLU A 27 13.43 9.61 1.43
CA GLU A 27 14.09 10.50 2.39
C GLU A 27 13.35 10.55 3.72
N PHE A 28 12.03 10.68 3.69
CA PHE A 28 11.20 10.62 4.89
C PHE A 28 11.38 9.32 5.68
N LEU A 29 11.41 8.17 5.00
CA LEU A 29 11.70 6.89 5.65
C LEU A 29 13.05 6.91 6.34
N ALA A 30 14.08 7.41 5.66
CA ALA A 30 15.43 7.49 6.21
C ALA A 30 15.51 8.41 7.43
N GLU A 31 14.89 9.59 7.35
CA GLU A 31 14.85 10.55 8.46
C GLU A 31 14.10 9.99 9.67
N THR A 32 13.00 9.26 9.42
CA THR A 32 12.14 8.69 10.47
C THR A 32 12.81 7.52 11.16
N LEU A 33 13.31 6.56 10.40
CA LEU A 33 13.95 5.35 10.92
C LEU A 33 15.32 5.62 11.54
N ARG A 34 15.94 6.76 11.20
CA ARG A 34 17.25 7.22 11.71
C ARG A 34 18.30 6.10 11.74
N PRO A 35 18.56 5.42 10.63
CA PRO A 35 19.46 4.29 10.61
C PRO A 35 20.88 4.73 11.06
N ARG A 36 21.38 4.07 12.08
CA ARG A 36 22.76 4.30 12.61
C ARG A 36 23.53 2.99 12.56
N PRO A 37 24.85 3.03 12.51
CA PRO A 37 25.66 1.82 12.61
C PRO A 37 25.30 1.00 13.84
N GLY A 38 25.03 -0.30 13.63
CA GLY A 38 24.62 -1.23 14.68
C GLY A 38 23.11 -1.36 14.87
N ASN A 39 22.29 -0.41 14.37
CA ASN A 39 20.84 -0.50 14.53
C ASN A 39 20.24 -1.74 13.85
N ARG A 40 19.16 -2.24 14.46
CA ARG A 40 18.29 -3.29 13.95
C ARG A 40 16.97 -2.67 13.55
N ILE A 41 16.61 -2.82 12.29
CA ILE A 41 15.38 -2.27 11.73
C ILE A 41 14.54 -3.42 11.20
N LEU A 42 13.25 -3.46 11.59
CA LEU A 42 12.29 -4.45 11.14
C LEU A 42 11.32 -3.83 10.13
N ASP A 43 11.18 -4.45 8.97
CA ASP A 43 10.10 -4.21 8.01
C ASP A 43 9.05 -5.32 8.14
N VAL A 44 7.84 -4.98 8.58
CA VAL A 44 6.72 -5.92 8.71
C VAL A 44 5.84 -5.82 7.48
N GLY A 45 5.68 -6.94 6.77
CA GLY A 45 5.02 -6.97 5.46
C GLY A 45 5.95 -6.48 4.35
N CYS A 46 7.21 -6.93 4.36
CA CYS A 46 8.27 -6.48 3.46
C CYS A 46 7.98 -6.73 1.96
N GLY A 47 6.99 -7.56 1.67
CA GLY A 47 6.61 -7.90 0.30
C GLY A 47 7.79 -8.43 -0.52
N GLU A 48 8.05 -7.80 -1.65
CA GLU A 48 9.14 -8.18 -2.56
C GLU A 48 10.49 -7.49 -2.24
N GLY A 49 10.61 -6.80 -1.10
CA GLY A 49 11.88 -6.20 -0.65
C GLY A 49 12.17 -4.81 -1.20
N THR A 50 11.15 -4.06 -1.61
CA THR A 50 11.35 -2.72 -2.21
C THR A 50 11.91 -1.71 -1.19
N ALA A 51 11.40 -1.73 0.05
CA ALA A 51 11.90 -0.85 1.13
C ALA A 51 13.37 -1.13 1.44
N GLU A 52 13.71 -2.41 1.55
CA GLU A 52 15.08 -2.84 1.86
C GLU A 52 16.07 -2.41 0.78
N VAL A 53 15.72 -2.57 -0.49
CA VAL A 53 16.56 -2.13 -1.61
C VAL A 53 16.80 -0.61 -1.53
N ARG A 54 15.79 0.17 -1.19
CA ARG A 54 15.89 1.63 -1.11
C ARG A 54 16.67 2.10 0.12
N ILE A 55 16.35 1.55 1.29
CA ILE A 55 17.08 1.85 2.53
C ILE A 55 18.55 1.46 2.40
N GLY A 56 18.84 0.33 1.76
CA GLY A 56 20.22 -0.10 1.51
C GLY A 56 21.04 0.84 0.64
N ARG A 57 20.41 1.65 -0.22
CA ARG A 57 21.06 2.69 -1.04
C ARG A 57 21.49 3.91 -0.23
N LEU A 58 21.00 4.09 0.99
CA LEU A 58 21.39 5.21 1.85
C LEU A 58 22.84 5.08 2.38
N HIS A 59 23.52 3.98 2.05
CA HIS A 59 24.91 3.72 2.40
C HIS A 59 25.25 3.82 3.89
N VAL A 60 24.26 3.61 4.77
CA VAL A 60 24.51 3.49 6.21
C VAL A 60 25.14 2.13 6.48
N SER A 61 26.43 2.12 6.75
CA SER A 61 27.15 0.89 7.05
C SER A 61 26.67 0.25 8.35
N GLN A 62 26.68 -1.10 8.40
CA GLN A 62 26.44 -1.88 9.61
C GLN A 62 25.01 -1.85 10.18
N ILE A 63 23.99 -1.39 9.45
CA ILE A 63 22.61 -1.62 9.85
C ILE A 63 22.24 -3.11 9.65
N ARG A 64 21.40 -3.61 10.55
CA ARG A 64 20.81 -4.95 10.44
C ARG A 64 19.33 -4.82 10.06
N LEU A 65 19.07 -4.93 8.78
CA LEU A 65 17.71 -4.87 8.25
C LEU A 65 17.11 -6.28 8.21
N VAL A 66 15.90 -6.42 8.73
CA VAL A 66 15.13 -7.66 8.73
C VAL A 66 13.78 -7.37 8.11
N GLY A 67 13.38 -8.16 7.12
CA GLY A 67 12.04 -8.13 6.51
C GLY A 67 11.25 -9.38 6.86
N VAL A 68 9.98 -9.20 7.20
CA VAL A 68 9.04 -10.33 7.36
C VAL A 68 7.81 -10.11 6.50
N ASP A 69 7.30 -11.20 5.94
CA ASP A 69 6.02 -11.19 5.21
C ASP A 69 5.29 -12.50 5.48
N PHE A 70 3.97 -12.48 5.45
CA PHE A 70 3.14 -13.69 5.65
C PHE A 70 3.29 -14.68 4.48
N MET A 71 3.61 -14.18 3.28
CA MET A 71 3.70 -14.96 2.05
C MET A 71 5.15 -15.35 1.75
N ILE A 72 5.45 -16.65 1.83
CA ILE A 72 6.80 -17.17 1.55
C ILE A 72 7.29 -16.83 0.13
N GLU A 73 6.40 -16.80 -0.85
CA GLU A 73 6.72 -16.50 -2.25
C GLU A 73 7.28 -15.07 -2.37
N ARG A 74 6.72 -14.11 -1.63
CA ARG A 74 7.21 -12.72 -1.59
C ARG A 74 8.56 -12.63 -0.89
N VAL A 75 8.73 -13.32 0.24
CA VAL A 75 10.01 -13.42 0.94
C VAL A 75 11.10 -13.96 0.02
N MET A 76 10.79 -14.95 -0.80
CA MET A 76 11.76 -15.50 -1.78
C MET A 76 12.11 -14.49 -2.88
N VAL A 77 11.17 -13.68 -3.34
CA VAL A 77 11.43 -12.58 -4.28
C VAL A 77 12.30 -11.51 -3.62
N ALA A 78 11.97 -11.08 -2.40
CA ALA A 78 12.72 -10.09 -1.64
C ALA A 78 14.20 -10.48 -1.48
N ARG A 79 14.47 -11.74 -1.10
CA ARG A 79 15.84 -12.29 -1.01
C ARG A 79 16.62 -12.17 -2.32
N ARG A 80 15.98 -12.50 -3.46
CA ARG A 80 16.63 -12.40 -4.77
C ARG A 80 16.90 -10.94 -5.15
N GLN A 81 15.94 -10.05 -4.91
CA GLN A 81 16.07 -8.62 -5.23
C GLN A 81 17.18 -7.96 -4.43
N THR A 82 17.21 -8.15 -3.11
CA THR A 82 18.24 -7.56 -2.25
C THR A 82 19.63 -8.13 -2.54
N ALA A 83 19.75 -9.44 -2.83
CA ALA A 83 21.01 -10.05 -3.24
C ALA A 83 21.54 -9.47 -4.55
N ALA A 84 20.67 -9.21 -5.53
CA ALA A 84 21.03 -8.58 -6.81
C ALA A 84 21.59 -7.14 -6.62
N HIS A 85 21.27 -6.49 -5.49
CA HIS A 85 21.77 -5.17 -5.12
C HIS A 85 22.93 -5.24 -4.09
N ASN A 86 23.52 -6.41 -3.85
CA ASN A 86 24.59 -6.65 -2.87
C ASN A 86 24.25 -6.23 -1.44
N GLN A 87 22.99 -6.33 -1.05
CA GLN A 87 22.51 -5.97 0.28
C GLN A 87 22.36 -7.22 1.15
N ARG A 88 22.76 -7.11 2.42
CA ARG A 88 22.62 -8.15 3.42
C ARG A 88 21.39 -7.87 4.28
N VAL A 89 20.27 -8.50 3.94
CA VAL A 89 18.99 -8.39 4.65
C VAL A 89 18.59 -9.77 5.17
N GLY A 90 18.18 -9.84 6.43
CA GLY A 90 17.54 -11.04 6.98
C GLY A 90 16.07 -11.11 6.55
N PHE A 91 15.58 -12.28 6.16
CA PHE A 91 14.17 -12.44 5.82
C PHE A 91 13.57 -13.67 6.47
N ALA A 92 12.32 -13.54 6.96
CA ALA A 92 11.55 -14.64 7.49
C ALA A 92 10.09 -14.57 7.07
N THR A 93 9.39 -15.71 7.07
CA THR A 93 7.94 -15.75 6.97
C THR A 93 7.36 -15.60 8.37
N ALA A 94 6.46 -14.61 8.56
CA ALA A 94 5.82 -14.36 9.85
C ALA A 94 4.44 -13.71 9.69
N ASP A 95 3.59 -13.95 10.69
CA ASP A 95 2.35 -13.21 10.89
C ASP A 95 2.64 -11.91 11.64
N ALA A 96 2.15 -10.77 11.15
CA ALA A 96 2.32 -9.48 11.81
C ALA A 96 1.67 -9.41 13.19
N CYS A 97 0.65 -10.24 13.45
CA CYS A 97 0.00 -10.38 14.76
C CYS A 97 0.77 -11.28 15.73
N HIS A 98 1.81 -12.00 15.27
CA HIS A 98 2.60 -12.96 16.06
C HIS A 98 4.05 -12.97 15.56
N LEU A 99 4.79 -11.90 15.83
CA LEU A 99 6.17 -11.77 15.36
C LEU A 99 7.14 -12.68 16.12
N PRO A 100 8.00 -13.47 15.43
CA PRO A 100 8.87 -14.47 16.07
C PRO A 100 10.13 -13.84 16.67
N PHE A 101 10.00 -12.68 17.29
CA PHE A 101 11.11 -11.95 17.89
C PHE A 101 10.86 -11.71 19.38
N ARG A 102 11.94 -11.54 20.14
CA ARG A 102 11.87 -11.14 21.56
C ARG A 102 11.47 -9.68 21.67
N ASP A 103 10.99 -9.29 22.84
CA ASP A 103 10.67 -7.91 23.18
C ASP A 103 11.88 -7.00 23.04
N GLY A 104 11.66 -5.82 22.51
CA GLY A 104 12.67 -4.76 22.44
C GLY A 104 13.90 -5.07 21.57
N VAL A 105 13.78 -5.98 20.60
CA VAL A 105 14.94 -6.37 19.75
C VAL A 105 15.30 -5.31 18.72
N PHE A 106 14.33 -4.53 18.22
CA PHE A 106 14.53 -3.61 17.12
C PHE A 106 14.58 -2.15 17.59
N ASP A 107 15.53 -1.38 17.09
CA ASP A 107 15.61 0.06 17.31
C ASP A 107 14.52 0.83 16.53
N SER A 108 14.05 0.24 15.42
CA SER A 108 12.94 0.76 14.65
C SER A 108 12.13 -0.38 14.02
N THR A 109 10.80 -0.24 14.02
CA THR A 109 9.87 -1.15 13.33
C THR A 109 8.99 -0.33 12.39
N PHE A 110 8.81 -0.79 11.15
CA PHE A 110 7.95 -0.10 10.21
C PHE A 110 7.15 -1.05 9.33
N CYS A 111 6.12 -0.53 8.70
CA CYS A 111 5.38 -1.20 7.64
C CYS A 111 4.91 -0.19 6.57
N VAL A 112 4.70 -0.67 5.33
CA VAL A 112 4.15 0.13 4.23
C VAL A 112 3.04 -0.64 3.53
N ALA A 113 1.79 -0.18 3.65
CA ALA A 113 0.58 -0.76 3.07
C ALA A 113 0.33 -2.23 3.48
N VAL A 114 0.37 -2.47 4.76
CA VAL A 114 0.20 -3.80 5.38
C VAL A 114 -1.03 -3.86 6.26
N LEU A 115 -1.18 -2.91 7.19
CA LEU A 115 -2.21 -2.94 8.23
C LEU A 115 -3.62 -2.92 7.66
N GLN A 116 -3.83 -2.28 6.51
CA GLN A 116 -5.12 -2.31 5.80
C GLN A 116 -5.58 -3.74 5.44
N HIS A 117 -4.68 -4.70 5.37
CA HIS A 117 -4.96 -6.10 5.00
C HIS A 117 -5.05 -7.04 6.20
N ILE A 118 -4.87 -6.53 7.40
CA ILE A 118 -4.86 -7.31 8.65
C ILE A 118 -6.21 -7.19 9.34
N GLY A 119 -6.82 -8.33 9.68
CA GLY A 119 -8.12 -8.35 10.36
C GLY A 119 -8.04 -7.82 11.80
N ASP A 120 -6.97 -8.15 12.52
CA ASP A 120 -6.70 -7.67 13.88
C ASP A 120 -5.53 -6.67 13.87
N VAL A 121 -5.83 -5.46 13.45
CA VAL A 121 -4.85 -4.36 13.37
C VAL A 121 -4.32 -4.01 14.78
N ASP A 122 -5.16 -4.15 15.79
CA ASP A 122 -4.80 -3.86 17.18
C ASP A 122 -3.70 -4.81 17.68
N ALA A 123 -3.86 -6.12 17.43
CA ALA A 123 -2.83 -7.11 17.73
C ALA A 123 -1.52 -6.85 16.98
N ALA A 124 -1.58 -6.50 15.69
CA ALA A 124 -0.38 -6.22 14.91
C ALA A 124 0.39 -5.00 15.45
N VAL A 125 -0.31 -3.91 15.80
CA VAL A 125 0.32 -2.72 16.40
C VAL A 125 0.89 -3.04 17.78
N GLY A 126 0.22 -3.89 18.56
CA GLY A 126 0.75 -4.43 19.83
C GLY A 126 2.08 -5.17 19.64
N GLU A 127 2.19 -5.98 18.60
CA GLU A 127 3.44 -6.68 18.26
C GLU A 127 4.54 -5.69 17.80
N PHE A 128 4.20 -4.66 17.03
CA PHE A 128 5.16 -3.61 16.69
C PHE A 128 5.71 -2.93 17.94
N ALA A 129 4.83 -2.59 18.89
CA ALA A 129 5.24 -2.04 20.18
C ALA A 129 6.12 -3.01 20.97
N ARG A 130 5.74 -4.29 21.03
CA ARG A 130 6.48 -5.31 21.80
C ARG A 130 7.90 -5.52 21.28
N VAL A 131 8.07 -5.66 19.97
CA VAL A 131 9.39 -5.97 19.39
C VAL A 131 10.30 -4.75 19.27
N THR A 132 9.75 -3.52 19.37
CA THR A 132 10.51 -2.28 19.34
C THR A 132 11.09 -1.98 20.72
N SER A 133 12.35 -1.57 20.78
CA SER A 133 13.03 -1.19 22.03
C SER A 133 12.42 0.08 22.65
N ALA A 134 12.64 0.29 23.93
CA ALA A 134 12.35 1.58 24.58
C ALA A 134 13.02 2.71 23.81
N ASP A 135 12.34 3.82 23.63
CA ASP A 135 12.73 4.98 22.82
C ASP A 135 12.90 4.69 21.31
N GLY A 136 12.63 3.46 20.88
CA GLY A 136 12.65 3.05 19.48
C GLY A 136 11.53 3.68 18.65
N ARG A 137 11.72 3.70 17.34
CA ARG A 137 10.76 4.30 16.39
C ARG A 137 9.79 3.26 15.83
N VAL A 138 8.53 3.66 15.73
CA VAL A 138 7.50 2.90 15.00
C VAL A 138 6.96 3.78 13.90
N LEU A 139 6.93 3.27 12.68
CA LEU A 139 6.37 3.94 11.51
C LEU A 139 5.37 3.03 10.81
N ALA A 140 4.16 3.49 10.61
CA ALA A 140 3.21 2.83 9.74
C ALA A 140 2.77 3.77 8.63
N VAL A 141 2.84 3.28 7.38
CA VAL A 141 2.43 4.04 6.20
C VAL A 141 1.30 3.29 5.52
N GLU A 142 0.10 3.86 5.55
CA GLU A 142 -1.09 3.21 5.03
C GLU A 142 -1.87 4.16 4.10
N PRO A 143 -2.42 3.66 2.99
CA PRO A 143 -3.29 4.47 2.17
C PRO A 143 -4.63 4.71 2.87
N ASP A 144 -5.18 5.90 2.68
CA ASP A 144 -6.59 6.14 2.91
C ASP A 144 -7.35 6.03 1.59
N ASN A 145 -7.98 4.89 1.40
CA ASN A 145 -8.78 4.62 0.21
C ASN A 145 -10.19 5.25 0.28
N SER A 146 -10.59 5.80 1.43
CA SER A 146 -11.85 6.54 1.61
C SER A 146 -11.74 8.01 1.18
N ALA A 147 -10.53 8.58 1.21
CA ALA A 147 -10.23 9.97 0.85
C ALA A 147 -9.59 10.11 -0.55
N ARG A 148 -9.97 9.24 -1.49
CA ARG A 148 -9.50 9.35 -2.87
C ARG A 148 -10.07 10.58 -3.55
N TYR A 149 -9.20 11.38 -4.17
CA TYR A 149 -9.61 12.43 -5.08
C TYR A 149 -9.55 11.90 -6.52
N SER A 150 -10.61 12.14 -7.27
CA SER A 150 -10.65 11.87 -8.70
C SER A 150 -11.37 13.00 -9.43
N TYR A 151 -10.81 13.40 -10.56
CA TYR A 151 -11.35 14.42 -11.44
C TYR A 151 -11.21 13.97 -12.89
N SER A 152 -12.26 14.22 -13.67
CA SER A 152 -12.21 14.14 -15.12
C SER A 152 -12.81 15.39 -15.73
N ALA A 153 -12.21 15.89 -16.79
CA ALA A 153 -12.76 17.00 -17.59
C ALA A 153 -14.03 16.60 -18.36
N THR A 154 -14.43 15.31 -18.32
CA THR A 154 -15.61 14.82 -19.04
C THR A 154 -16.65 14.23 -18.08
N PRO A 155 -17.96 14.40 -18.35
CA PRO A 155 -19.02 13.82 -17.51
C PRO A 155 -18.97 12.29 -17.40
N ALA A 156 -18.67 11.57 -18.49
CA ALA A 156 -18.53 10.12 -18.46
C ALA A 156 -17.33 9.68 -17.60
N GLY A 157 -16.27 10.49 -17.56
CA GLY A 157 -15.11 10.21 -16.70
C GLY A 157 -15.45 10.30 -15.21
N GLN A 158 -16.20 11.31 -14.80
CA GLN A 158 -16.64 11.40 -13.41
C GLN A 158 -17.55 10.23 -13.04
N LYS A 159 -18.51 9.89 -13.92
CA LYS A 159 -19.35 8.68 -13.72
C LYS A 159 -18.54 7.40 -13.66
N ALA A 160 -17.47 7.28 -14.44
CA ALA A 160 -16.60 6.11 -14.43
C ALA A 160 -15.86 5.97 -13.09
N PHE A 161 -15.41 7.07 -12.48
CA PHE A 161 -14.80 7.03 -11.15
C PHE A 161 -15.79 6.60 -10.05
N ASP A 162 -17.00 7.18 -10.06
CA ASP A 162 -18.04 6.84 -9.09
C ASP A 162 -18.45 5.37 -9.23
N MET A 163 -18.62 4.89 -10.45
CA MET A 163 -18.97 3.49 -10.72
C MET A 163 -17.83 2.54 -10.35
N SER A 164 -16.58 2.92 -10.61
CA SER A 164 -15.40 2.16 -10.17
C SER A 164 -15.40 1.96 -8.66
N ALA A 165 -15.61 3.03 -7.90
CA ALA A 165 -15.66 2.95 -6.45
C ALA A 165 -16.79 2.03 -5.97
N ARG A 166 -17.99 2.14 -6.53
CA ARG A 166 -19.15 1.30 -6.20
C ARG A 166 -18.91 -0.17 -6.53
N PHE A 167 -18.41 -0.45 -7.73
CA PHE A 167 -18.19 -1.83 -8.21
C PHE A 167 -17.14 -2.54 -7.36
N PHE A 168 -15.98 -1.93 -7.15
CA PHE A 168 -14.91 -2.58 -6.37
C PHE A 168 -15.23 -2.68 -4.87
N ALA A 169 -15.99 -1.75 -4.31
CA ALA A 169 -16.50 -1.87 -2.94
C ALA A 169 -17.49 -3.04 -2.81
N ALA A 170 -18.43 -3.17 -3.75
CA ALA A 170 -19.37 -4.27 -3.78
C ALA A 170 -18.70 -5.63 -3.99
N LEU A 171 -17.66 -5.67 -4.84
CA LEU A 171 -16.86 -6.87 -5.08
C LEU A 171 -16.09 -7.30 -3.82
N ALA A 172 -15.44 -6.38 -3.14
CA ALA A 172 -14.73 -6.64 -1.90
C ALA A 172 -15.68 -7.15 -0.80
N ALA A 173 -16.81 -6.49 -0.61
CA ALA A 173 -17.83 -6.91 0.34
C ALA A 173 -18.37 -8.32 0.04
N ALA A 174 -18.66 -8.62 -1.24
CA ALA A 174 -19.18 -9.93 -1.66
C ALA A 174 -18.14 -11.06 -1.52
N ARG A 175 -16.85 -10.75 -1.55
CA ARG A 175 -15.76 -11.70 -1.28
C ARG A 175 -15.46 -11.88 0.21
N GLY A 176 -15.99 -11.01 1.06
CA GLY A 176 -15.62 -10.96 2.47
C GLY A 176 -14.18 -10.49 2.70
N ASP A 177 -13.68 -9.64 1.81
CA ASP A 177 -12.33 -9.09 1.92
C ASP A 177 -12.24 -8.20 3.17
N VAL A 178 -11.31 -8.53 4.06
CA VAL A 178 -11.05 -7.79 5.30
C VAL A 178 -10.04 -6.68 5.00
N THR A 179 -10.43 -5.71 4.17
CA THR A 179 -9.55 -4.55 3.92
C THR A 179 -10.15 -3.34 4.61
N ASP A 180 -9.41 -2.76 5.56
CA ASP A 180 -9.78 -1.48 6.17
C ASP A 180 -9.34 -0.33 5.27
N ALA A 181 -10.28 0.21 4.51
CA ALA A 181 -10.00 1.27 3.55
C ALA A 181 -9.49 2.58 4.19
N ALA A 182 -9.69 2.77 5.49
CA ALA A 182 -9.42 4.02 6.22
C ALA A 182 -8.56 3.79 7.48
N VAL A 183 -7.66 2.81 7.46
CA VAL A 183 -6.77 2.54 8.60
C VAL A 183 -5.79 3.70 8.86
N GLY A 184 -5.32 4.36 7.81
CA GLY A 184 -4.31 5.43 7.88
C GLY A 184 -4.62 6.51 8.94
N PRO A 185 -5.76 7.20 8.89
CA PRO A 185 -6.10 8.24 9.86
C PRO A 185 -6.22 7.75 11.32
N ARG A 186 -6.40 6.45 11.54
CA ARG A 186 -6.56 5.86 12.88
C ARG A 186 -5.24 5.44 13.53
N LEU A 187 -4.15 5.40 12.76
CA LEU A 187 -2.83 4.93 13.23
C LEU A 187 -2.34 5.65 14.49
N PRO A 188 -2.45 6.99 14.64
CA PRO A 188 -1.99 7.65 15.85
C PRO A 188 -2.72 7.18 17.11
N ALA A 189 -4.04 6.99 17.03
CA ALA A 189 -4.84 6.47 18.13
C ALA A 189 -4.53 5.01 18.45
N LEU A 190 -4.24 4.20 17.42
CA LEU A 190 -3.76 2.82 17.59
C LEU A 190 -2.41 2.79 18.29
N PHE A 191 -1.47 3.63 17.88
CA PHE A 191 -0.16 3.76 18.51
C PHE A 191 -0.27 4.09 20.00
N ALA A 192 -1.04 5.13 20.35
CA ALA A 192 -1.22 5.57 21.73
C ALA A 192 -1.75 4.45 22.65
N ARG A 193 -2.65 3.59 22.15
CA ARG A 193 -3.19 2.46 22.93
C ARG A 193 -2.14 1.40 23.29
N HIS A 194 -1.08 1.30 22.49
CA HIS A 194 -0.01 0.31 22.67
C HIS A 194 1.30 0.89 23.25
N GLY A 195 1.25 2.06 23.89
CA GLY A 195 2.45 2.67 24.47
C GLY A 195 3.45 3.16 23.41
N ILE A 196 2.96 3.49 22.22
CA ILE A 196 3.72 4.20 21.20
C ILE A 196 3.19 5.64 21.19
N GLU A 197 4.00 6.58 21.68
CA GLU A 197 3.64 8.01 21.67
C GLU A 197 3.64 8.52 20.21
N PRO A 198 2.51 8.99 19.66
CA PRO A 198 2.48 9.60 18.34
C PRO A 198 3.29 10.89 18.31
N ILE A 199 4.18 11.03 17.33
CA ILE A 199 5.06 12.20 17.20
C ILE A 199 4.68 13.05 16.01
N ASP A 200 4.38 12.41 14.87
CA ASP A 200 4.13 13.09 13.61
C ASP A 200 3.17 12.28 12.73
N VAL A 201 2.43 12.97 11.89
CA VAL A 201 1.64 12.38 10.81
C VAL A 201 1.92 13.16 9.54
N ARG A 202 2.53 12.51 8.55
CA ARG A 202 2.75 13.11 7.22
C ARG A 202 1.83 12.49 6.19
N LEU A 203 1.41 13.31 5.25
CA LEU A 203 0.56 12.91 4.14
C LEU A 203 1.34 12.98 2.83
N PHE A 204 1.36 11.87 2.09
CA PHE A 204 2.00 11.81 0.79
C PHE A 204 0.93 11.61 -0.29
N PRO A 205 0.65 12.64 -1.12
CA PRO A 205 -0.26 12.50 -2.24
C PRO A 205 0.44 11.72 -3.36
N VAL A 206 -0.11 10.58 -3.73
CA VAL A 206 0.33 9.82 -4.89
C VAL A 206 -0.59 10.12 -6.04
N SER A 207 -0.21 11.09 -6.86
CA SER A 207 -1.03 11.59 -7.95
C SER A 207 -0.72 10.89 -9.27
N GLN A 208 -1.77 10.63 -10.03
CA GLN A 208 -1.71 10.20 -11.41
C GLN A 208 -2.49 11.19 -12.27
N THR A 209 -1.77 11.94 -13.10
CA THR A 209 -2.36 12.93 -14.01
C THR A 209 -2.18 12.46 -15.44
N ARG A 210 -3.24 12.63 -16.25
CA ARG A 210 -3.21 12.47 -17.70
C ARG A 210 -3.70 13.75 -18.35
N LEU A 211 -2.89 14.25 -19.26
CA LEU A 211 -3.21 15.42 -20.08
C LEU A 211 -3.29 14.97 -21.54
N GLY A 212 -4.35 15.36 -22.23
CA GLY A 212 -4.64 14.92 -23.59
C GLY A 212 -5.19 13.49 -23.65
N VAL A 213 -5.54 13.03 -24.85
CA VAL A 213 -6.22 11.75 -25.09
C VAL A 213 -5.34 10.58 -24.60
N PRO A 214 -5.84 9.75 -23.68
CA PRO A 214 -5.12 8.54 -23.27
C PRO A 214 -4.88 7.59 -24.44
N PRO A 215 -3.69 6.98 -24.55
CA PRO A 215 -3.41 5.95 -25.55
C PRO A 215 -4.39 4.78 -25.46
N ALA A 216 -4.62 4.09 -26.59
CA ALA A 216 -5.59 2.98 -26.69
C ALA A 216 -5.32 1.85 -25.68
N ASP A 217 -4.07 1.58 -25.38
CA ASP A 217 -3.66 0.56 -24.40
C ASP A 217 -4.09 0.89 -22.96
N VAL A 218 -4.25 2.16 -22.60
CA VAL A 218 -4.82 2.58 -21.30
C VAL A 218 -6.26 2.11 -21.18
N TRP A 219 -7.07 2.32 -22.23
CA TRP A 219 -8.45 1.88 -22.26
C TRP A 219 -8.57 0.36 -22.28
N ALA A 220 -7.72 -0.30 -23.07
CA ALA A 220 -7.68 -1.77 -23.12
C ALA A 220 -7.35 -2.37 -21.73
N ARG A 221 -6.35 -1.84 -21.03
CA ARG A 221 -6.01 -2.31 -19.66
C ARG A 221 -7.15 -2.07 -18.67
N ARG A 222 -7.81 -0.90 -18.72
CA ARG A 222 -8.96 -0.61 -17.83
C ARG A 222 -10.08 -1.60 -18.07
N ARG A 223 -10.42 -1.84 -19.32
CA ARG A 223 -11.45 -2.81 -19.70
C ARG A 223 -11.11 -4.20 -19.20
N ALA A 224 -9.92 -4.70 -19.54
CA ALA A 224 -9.48 -6.03 -19.15
C ALA A 224 -9.51 -6.24 -17.63
N ALA A 225 -9.11 -5.24 -16.83
CA ALA A 225 -9.18 -5.30 -15.38
C ALA A 225 -10.62 -5.44 -14.86
N VAL A 226 -11.58 -4.75 -15.47
CA VAL A 226 -12.99 -4.84 -15.09
C VAL A 226 -13.59 -6.18 -15.55
N GLU A 227 -13.29 -6.64 -16.76
CA GLU A 227 -13.70 -7.94 -17.30
C GLU A 227 -13.22 -9.08 -16.39
N GLN A 228 -11.96 -9.09 -16.02
CA GLN A 228 -11.39 -10.06 -15.08
C GLN A 228 -12.11 -10.01 -13.72
N ALA A 229 -12.39 -8.80 -13.21
CA ALA A 229 -13.10 -8.66 -11.95
C ALA A 229 -14.55 -9.17 -12.01
N ILE A 230 -15.23 -9.00 -13.15
CA ILE A 230 -16.58 -9.56 -13.41
C ILE A 230 -16.54 -11.09 -13.41
N GLU A 231 -15.58 -11.71 -14.09
CA GLU A 231 -15.42 -13.17 -14.12
C GLU A 231 -15.25 -13.75 -12.72
N GLN A 232 -14.53 -13.04 -11.86
CA GLN A 232 -14.27 -13.44 -10.48
C GLN A 232 -15.36 -13.00 -9.49
N ALA A 233 -16.40 -12.28 -9.94
CA ALA A 233 -17.45 -11.78 -9.06
C ALA A 233 -18.37 -12.92 -8.54
N PRO A 234 -18.58 -13.02 -7.21
CA PRO A 234 -19.31 -14.15 -6.63
C PRO A 234 -20.83 -14.07 -6.87
N THR A 235 -21.38 -12.89 -7.14
CA THR A 235 -22.82 -12.68 -7.26
C THR A 235 -23.22 -12.00 -8.58
N ASP A 236 -24.46 -12.25 -9.04
CA ASP A 236 -25.01 -11.62 -10.25
C ASP A 236 -25.16 -10.10 -10.10
N VAL A 237 -25.43 -9.62 -8.89
CA VAL A 237 -25.51 -8.18 -8.59
C VAL A 237 -24.19 -7.49 -8.85
N VAL A 238 -23.08 -8.06 -8.36
CA VAL A 238 -21.75 -7.51 -8.60
C VAL A 238 -21.36 -7.59 -10.08
N ARG A 239 -21.69 -8.71 -10.75
CA ARG A 239 -21.49 -8.83 -12.21
C ARG A 239 -22.27 -7.77 -13.01
N ALA A 240 -23.49 -7.44 -12.59
CA ALA A 240 -24.29 -6.38 -13.22
C ALA A 240 -23.63 -5.00 -13.08
N LEU A 241 -23.15 -4.65 -11.89
CA LEU A 241 -22.40 -3.40 -11.66
C LEU A 241 -21.12 -3.32 -12.54
N GLY A 242 -20.41 -4.43 -12.69
CA GLY A 242 -19.24 -4.50 -13.56
C GLY A 242 -19.57 -4.27 -15.03
N ARG A 243 -20.68 -4.83 -15.54
CA ARG A 243 -21.15 -4.58 -16.91
C ARG A 243 -21.54 -3.12 -17.13
N GLU A 244 -22.28 -2.52 -16.19
CA GLU A 244 -22.58 -1.08 -16.21
C GLU A 244 -21.32 -0.23 -16.26
N TYR A 245 -20.30 -0.61 -15.48
CA TYR A 245 -19.01 0.07 -15.51
C TYR A 245 -18.32 -0.03 -16.87
N LEU A 246 -18.34 -1.20 -17.52
CA LEU A 246 -17.78 -1.36 -18.88
C LEU A 246 -18.48 -0.44 -19.91
N GLU A 247 -19.80 -0.28 -19.84
CA GLU A 247 -20.56 0.60 -20.72
C GLU A 247 -20.14 2.08 -20.51
N ILE A 248 -19.98 2.48 -19.25
CA ILE A 248 -19.50 3.83 -18.90
C ILE A 248 -18.05 4.05 -19.43
N LEU A 249 -17.18 3.05 -19.36
CA LEU A 249 -15.81 3.14 -19.89
C LEU A 249 -15.78 3.37 -21.41
N VAL A 250 -16.74 2.80 -22.16
CA VAL A 250 -16.88 3.05 -23.61
C VAL A 250 -17.22 4.53 -23.87
N SER A 251 -18.20 5.06 -23.15
CA SER A 251 -18.60 6.46 -23.24
C SER A 251 -17.46 7.39 -22.83
N TYR A 252 -16.72 7.03 -21.77
CA TYR A 252 -15.57 7.78 -21.28
C TYR A 252 -14.46 7.86 -22.32
N ALA A 253 -14.12 6.76 -22.98
CA ALA A 253 -13.11 6.75 -24.04
C ALA A 253 -13.52 7.64 -25.22
N ALA A 254 -14.80 7.62 -25.61
CA ALA A 254 -15.33 8.47 -26.68
C ALA A 254 -15.29 9.96 -26.33
N GLU A 255 -15.72 10.34 -25.13
CA GLU A 255 -15.65 11.71 -24.64
C GLU A 255 -14.21 12.22 -24.51
N ALA A 256 -13.28 11.38 -24.05
CA ALA A 256 -11.87 11.70 -23.99
C ALA A 256 -11.28 11.98 -25.39
N ALA A 257 -11.63 11.15 -26.37
CA ALA A 257 -11.21 11.36 -27.76
C ALA A 257 -11.76 12.68 -28.34
N ASN A 258 -13.03 13.00 -28.06
CA ASN A 258 -13.66 14.25 -28.50
C ASN A 258 -13.07 15.49 -27.81
N ALA A 259 -12.67 15.39 -26.55
CA ALA A 259 -12.02 16.47 -25.81
C ALA A 259 -10.60 16.79 -26.34
N GLY A 260 -9.94 15.82 -26.96
CA GLY A 260 -8.61 16.00 -27.54
C GLY A 260 -7.58 16.49 -26.52
N SER A 261 -6.89 17.57 -26.83
CA SER A 261 -5.90 18.19 -25.95
C SER A 261 -6.49 18.81 -24.68
N ALA A 262 -7.79 19.05 -24.63
CA ALA A 262 -8.49 19.56 -23.45
C ALA A 262 -8.84 18.44 -22.44
N PHE A 263 -8.59 17.18 -22.77
CA PHE A 263 -8.80 16.09 -21.83
C PHE A 263 -7.86 16.18 -20.64
N VAL A 264 -8.43 16.10 -19.44
CA VAL A 264 -7.69 16.05 -18.17
C VAL A 264 -8.30 14.97 -17.30
N GLU A 265 -7.43 14.11 -16.76
CA GLU A 265 -7.76 13.15 -15.73
C GLU A 265 -6.76 13.26 -14.59
N ILE A 266 -7.25 13.40 -13.38
CA ILE A 266 -6.44 13.44 -12.16
C ILE A 266 -7.01 12.41 -11.17
N GLN A 267 -6.16 11.55 -10.66
CA GLN A 267 -6.48 10.65 -9.56
C GLN A 267 -5.40 10.76 -8.51
N ASN A 268 -5.76 10.69 -7.25
CA ASN A 268 -4.79 10.59 -6.20
C ASN A 268 -5.18 9.53 -5.16
N THR A 269 -4.17 8.95 -4.52
CA THR A 269 -4.29 8.18 -3.28
C THR A 269 -3.46 8.90 -2.24
N MET A 270 -4.02 9.08 -1.04
CA MET A 270 -3.32 9.69 0.07
C MET A 270 -2.69 8.60 0.93
N LEU A 271 -1.37 8.65 1.13
CA LEU A 271 -0.69 7.82 2.11
C LEU A 271 -0.58 8.59 3.43
N PHE A 272 -1.03 7.97 4.50
CA PHE A 272 -0.85 8.44 5.88
C PHE A 272 0.37 7.74 6.47
N ALA A 273 1.36 8.51 6.84
CA ALA A 273 2.57 8.05 7.50
C ALA A 273 2.54 8.50 8.96
N ALA A 274 2.15 7.60 9.85
CA ALA A 274 2.16 7.87 11.29
C ALA A 274 3.50 7.46 11.89
N VAL A 275 4.15 8.40 12.56
CA VAL A 275 5.41 8.21 13.29
C VAL A 275 5.12 8.19 14.77
N GLY A 276 5.67 7.21 15.48
CA GLY A 276 5.59 7.14 16.92
C GLY A 276 6.94 6.76 17.55
N GLN A 277 7.03 6.98 18.85
CA GLN A 277 8.14 6.55 19.67
C GLN A 277 7.63 5.64 20.77
N LYS A 278 8.24 4.46 20.93
CA LYS A 278 7.88 3.57 22.02
C LYS A 278 8.25 4.22 23.35
N THR A 279 7.27 4.34 24.24
CA THR A 279 7.53 4.71 25.64
C THR A 279 8.14 3.52 26.40
N GLY A 280 9.01 3.83 27.35
CA GLY A 280 9.70 2.81 28.17
C GLY A 280 8.78 2.00 29.06
#